data_efac6d9b43b542863c38d68ddf4e1158
#
_entry.id   efac6d9b43b542863c38d68ddf4e1158
#
_cell.length_a   1.000
_cell.length_b   1.000
_cell.length_c   1.000
_cell.angle_alpha   90.00
_cell.angle_beta   90.00
_cell.angle_gamma   90.00
#
_symmetry.space_group_name_H-M   'P 1'
#
loop_
_entity.id
_entity.type
_entity.pdbx_description
1 polymer ?
#
loop_
_entity_poly.entity_id
_entity_poly.type
_entity_poly.pdbx_seq_one_letter_code
_entity_poly.pdbx_strand_id
1 'polypeptide(L)'
;IKLLDPNLLACSEWKELMQQLIDSKAWVDFTQGLDIRLMTAEKADMIRQCKTKMLHFAWDNPEDELTFEKLKEYRKAFTLPDDKCKVYVLTNFNSTHEQDLERVYRLRDIGYDPFVMVYEKWTAPKKTRRLQRWCNNKIIFRAEPDFAKYK
;
A
#
# COMPACT_ATOMS: atom_id res chain seq x y z
N ILE A 1 -9.33 6.94 15.04
CA ILE A 1 -10.33 6.96 13.95
C ILE A 1 -9.90 5.96 12.89
N LYS A 2 -10.81 5.10 12.46
CA LYS A 2 -10.61 4.19 11.36
C LYS A 2 -11.47 4.65 10.19
N LEU A 3 -10.86 5.05 9.08
CA LEU A 3 -11.58 5.51 7.90
C LEU A 3 -11.99 4.31 7.04
N LEU A 4 -13.27 4.26 6.71
CA LEU A 4 -13.86 3.22 5.86
C LEU A 4 -14.29 3.77 4.49
N ASP A 5 -13.93 5.02 4.20
CA ASP A 5 -14.17 5.63 2.89
C ASP A 5 -13.22 4.99 1.85
N PRO A 6 -13.74 4.57 0.71
CA PRO A 6 -12.93 3.89 -0.32
C PRO A 6 -11.89 4.79 -0.97
N ASN A 7 -12.09 6.11 -1.00
CA ASN A 7 -11.11 7.04 -1.60
C ASN A 7 -11.32 8.49 -1.15
N LEU A 8 -10.87 8.81 0.06
CA LEU A 8 -10.97 10.16 0.61
C LEU A 8 -10.38 11.24 -0.32
N LEU A 9 -9.29 10.92 -1.02
CA LEU A 9 -8.61 11.90 -1.88
C LEU A 9 -9.39 12.28 -3.15
N ALA A 10 -10.42 11.51 -3.51
CA ALA A 10 -11.30 11.80 -4.64
C ALA A 10 -12.55 12.62 -4.23
N CYS A 11 -12.80 12.76 -2.93
CA CYS A 11 -13.93 13.54 -2.44
C CYS A 11 -13.75 15.04 -2.74
N SER A 12 -14.80 15.74 -3.12
CA SER A 12 -14.76 17.20 -3.33
C SER A 12 -14.39 17.95 -2.05
N GLU A 13 -14.88 17.47 -0.91
CA GLU A 13 -14.65 18.02 0.42
C GLU A 13 -13.41 17.46 1.12
N TRP A 14 -12.50 16.79 0.39
CA TRP A 14 -11.33 16.13 0.97
C TRP A 14 -10.53 17.04 1.90
N LYS A 15 -10.40 18.32 1.56
CA LYS A 15 -9.60 19.28 2.33
C LYS A 15 -10.25 19.59 3.70
N GLU A 16 -11.56 19.80 3.71
CA GLU A 16 -12.32 20.03 4.95
C GLU A 16 -12.29 18.79 5.85
N LEU A 17 -12.47 17.61 5.27
CA LEU A 17 -12.41 16.34 6.00
C LEU A 17 -11.02 16.11 6.60
N MET A 18 -9.95 16.36 5.83
CA MET A 18 -8.59 16.28 6.34
C MET A 18 -8.33 17.27 7.47
N GLN A 19 -8.85 18.51 7.37
CA GLN A 19 -8.72 19.49 8.44
C GLN A 19 -9.42 19.02 9.72
N GLN A 20 -10.63 18.47 9.63
CA GLN A 20 -11.33 17.88 10.77
C GLN A 20 -10.53 16.75 11.43
N LEU A 21 -9.86 15.89 10.63
CA LEU A 21 -9.00 14.82 11.15
C LEU A 21 -7.79 15.41 11.90
N ILE A 22 -7.17 16.46 11.37
CA ILE A 22 -6.03 17.15 12.01
C ILE A 22 -6.49 17.76 13.35
N ASP A 23 -7.61 18.49 13.34
CA ASP A 23 -8.14 19.21 14.52
C ASP A 23 -8.59 18.24 15.62
N SER A 24 -9.04 17.04 15.24
CA SER A 24 -9.45 16.00 16.19
C SER A 24 -8.31 15.51 17.07
N LYS A 25 -7.05 15.65 16.63
CA LYS A 25 -5.84 15.12 17.28
C LYS A 25 -5.87 13.62 17.56
N ALA A 26 -6.82 12.90 16.99
CA ALA A 26 -6.96 11.46 17.13
C ALA A 26 -6.00 10.70 16.20
N TRP A 27 -5.63 9.48 16.57
CA TRP A 27 -4.92 8.59 15.66
C TRP A 27 -5.82 8.16 14.50
N VAL A 28 -5.35 8.35 13.27
CA VAL A 28 -6.10 8.06 12.03
C VAL A 28 -5.47 6.87 11.31
N ASP A 29 -6.31 5.90 10.97
CA ASP A 29 -5.97 4.76 10.13
C ASP A 29 -6.73 4.88 8.79
N PHE A 30 -5.99 5.08 7.70
CA PHE A 30 -6.53 5.18 6.33
C PHE A 30 -6.70 3.77 5.74
N THR A 31 -7.60 2.98 6.32
CA THR A 31 -7.70 1.53 6.16
C THR A 31 -8.06 1.07 4.74
N GLN A 32 -8.95 1.80 4.05
CA GLN A 32 -9.46 1.36 2.73
C GLN A 32 -8.49 1.68 1.57
N GLY A 33 -7.45 2.42 1.88
CA GLY A 33 -6.48 2.83 0.89
C GLY A 33 -6.79 4.21 0.28
N LEU A 34 -5.72 4.88 -0.08
CA LEU A 34 -5.74 6.17 -0.76
C LEU A 34 -5.27 5.94 -2.20
N ASP A 35 -5.95 6.54 -3.16
CA ASP A 35 -5.46 6.52 -4.54
C ASP A 35 -4.26 7.45 -4.68
N ILE A 36 -3.08 6.86 -4.71
CA ILE A 36 -1.82 7.61 -4.80
C ILE A 36 -1.72 8.48 -6.05
N ARG A 37 -2.43 8.13 -7.13
CA ARG A 37 -2.45 8.91 -8.38
C ARG A 37 -3.08 10.29 -8.19
N LEU A 38 -3.95 10.43 -7.19
CA LEU A 38 -4.59 11.68 -6.79
C LEU A 38 -3.77 12.48 -5.76
N MET A 39 -2.61 11.96 -5.34
CA MET A 39 -1.74 12.62 -4.37
C MET A 39 -1.15 13.91 -4.96
N THR A 40 -1.18 14.95 -4.15
CA THR A 40 -0.52 16.24 -4.40
C THR A 40 0.34 16.60 -3.20
N ALA A 41 1.23 17.57 -3.37
CA ALA A 41 2.05 18.07 -2.26
C ALA A 41 1.19 18.55 -1.08
N GLU A 42 0.08 19.25 -1.36
CA GLU A 42 -0.85 19.73 -0.34
C GLU A 42 -1.51 18.56 0.42
N LYS A 43 -1.98 17.54 -0.29
CA LYS A 43 -2.57 16.35 0.33
C LYS A 43 -1.58 15.59 1.20
N ALA A 44 -0.36 15.40 0.70
CA ALA A 44 0.71 14.75 1.45
C ALA A 44 1.07 15.53 2.72
N ASP A 45 1.10 16.86 2.64
CA ASP A 45 1.36 17.73 3.79
C ASP A 45 0.25 17.65 4.84
N MET A 46 -1.02 17.63 4.45
CA MET A 46 -2.13 17.46 5.38
C MET A 46 -2.12 16.06 6.04
N ILE A 47 -1.78 14.99 5.30
CA ILE A 47 -1.60 13.65 5.88
C ILE A 47 -0.48 13.67 6.93
N ARG A 48 0.62 14.38 6.68
CA ARG A 48 1.73 14.51 7.63
C ARG A 48 1.34 15.26 8.90
N GLN A 49 0.40 16.21 8.82
CA GLN A 49 -0.13 16.94 9.98
C GLN A 49 -1.09 16.09 10.82
N CYS A 50 -1.70 15.06 10.26
CA CYS A 50 -2.51 14.11 11.01
C CYS A 50 -1.63 13.22 11.92
N LYS A 51 -2.17 12.77 13.04
CA LYS A 51 -1.61 11.66 13.79
C LYS A 51 -1.90 10.35 13.06
N THR A 52 -1.16 10.10 11.98
CA THR A 52 -1.40 8.95 11.12
C THR A 52 -0.87 7.68 11.77
N LYS A 53 -1.75 6.69 11.94
CA LYS A 53 -1.40 5.37 12.46
C LYS A 53 -0.88 4.46 11.35
N MET A 54 -1.61 4.40 10.24
CA MET A 54 -1.25 3.61 9.06
C MET A 54 -1.76 4.28 7.80
N LEU A 55 -0.99 4.15 6.73
CA LEU A 55 -1.37 4.49 5.36
C LEU A 55 -1.49 3.21 4.55
N HIS A 56 -2.54 3.16 3.72
CA HIS A 56 -2.75 2.08 2.78
C HIS A 56 -2.92 2.67 1.38
N PHE A 57 -2.29 2.02 0.42
CA PHE A 57 -2.38 2.30 -1.02
C PHE A 57 -2.65 0.99 -1.75
N ALA A 58 -2.86 1.05 -3.07
CA ALA A 58 -2.99 -0.14 -3.91
C ALA A 58 -2.20 0.03 -5.21
N TRP A 59 -1.60 -1.07 -5.67
CA TRP A 59 -1.00 -1.20 -6.99
C TRP A 59 -1.48 -2.51 -7.63
N ASP A 60 -2.66 -2.45 -8.23
CA ASP A 60 -3.37 -3.63 -8.70
C ASP A 60 -3.01 -4.02 -10.14
N ASN A 61 -2.70 -3.04 -10.99
CA ASN A 61 -2.31 -3.29 -12.38
C ASN A 61 -0.78 -3.22 -12.53
N PRO A 62 -0.09 -4.30 -12.95
CA PRO A 62 1.35 -4.31 -13.15
C PRO A 62 1.84 -3.33 -14.22
N GLU A 63 0.98 -2.94 -15.16
CA GLU A 63 1.30 -1.99 -16.22
C GLU A 63 1.09 -0.52 -15.81
N ASP A 64 0.55 -0.27 -14.63
CA ASP A 64 0.32 1.08 -14.09
C ASP A 64 1.60 1.63 -13.44
N GLU A 65 2.55 2.03 -14.26
CA GLU A 65 3.80 2.66 -13.80
C GLU A 65 3.56 4.03 -13.14
N LEU A 66 2.47 4.73 -13.48
CA LEU A 66 2.14 5.99 -12.82
C LEU A 66 1.94 5.79 -11.31
N THR A 67 1.22 4.74 -10.91
CA THR A 67 1.04 4.38 -9.51
C THR A 67 2.40 4.18 -8.82
N PHE A 68 3.32 3.43 -9.43
CA PHE A 68 4.64 3.19 -8.84
C PHE A 68 5.47 4.48 -8.73
N GLU A 69 5.51 5.30 -9.78
CA GLU A 69 6.27 6.57 -9.75
C GLU A 69 5.71 7.52 -8.68
N LYS A 70 4.39 7.59 -8.52
CA LYS A 70 3.76 8.38 -7.45
C LYS A 70 4.06 7.82 -6.05
N LEU A 71 4.03 6.51 -5.86
CA LEU A 71 4.44 5.90 -4.60
C LEU A 71 5.89 6.28 -4.25
N LYS A 72 6.80 6.19 -5.22
CA LYS A 72 8.21 6.56 -5.05
C LYS A 72 8.39 8.05 -4.76
N GLU A 73 7.70 8.92 -5.53
CA GLU A 73 7.74 10.38 -5.36
C GLU A 73 7.34 10.79 -3.93
N TYR A 74 6.22 10.27 -3.42
CA TYR A 74 5.65 10.69 -2.15
C TYR A 74 6.15 9.92 -0.93
N ARG A 75 6.89 8.81 -1.11
CA ARG A 75 7.34 8.00 0.03
C ARG A 75 8.04 8.80 1.12
N LYS A 76 8.93 9.72 0.72
CA LYS A 76 9.69 10.55 1.66
C LYS A 76 8.84 11.60 2.37
N ALA A 77 7.71 11.99 1.81
CA ALA A 77 6.78 12.91 2.45
C ALA A 77 6.05 12.26 3.64
N PHE A 78 5.90 10.93 3.61
CA PHE A 78 5.31 10.17 4.71
C PHE A 78 6.40 9.78 5.71
N THR A 79 6.43 10.48 6.85
CA THR A 79 7.43 10.27 7.91
C THR A 79 7.20 9.01 8.76
N LEU A 80 6.39 8.08 8.27
CA LEU A 80 6.05 6.82 8.92
C LEU A 80 7.09 5.74 8.61
N PRO A 81 7.32 4.78 9.54
CA PRO A 81 8.09 3.57 9.25
C PRO A 81 7.47 2.77 8.10
N ASP A 82 8.28 1.95 7.44
CA ASP A 82 7.85 1.16 6.28
C ASP A 82 6.64 0.27 6.59
N ASP A 83 6.61 -0.38 7.75
CA ASP A 83 5.51 -1.24 8.20
C ASP A 83 4.18 -0.49 8.44
N LYS A 84 4.21 0.84 8.46
CA LYS A 84 3.03 1.71 8.56
C LYS A 84 2.57 2.29 7.23
N CYS A 85 3.33 2.06 6.15
CA CYS A 85 3.01 2.47 4.78
C CYS A 85 2.77 1.23 3.94
N LYS A 86 1.54 0.73 3.92
CA LYS A 86 1.18 -0.53 3.27
C LYS A 86 0.69 -0.30 1.83
N VAL A 87 1.07 -1.19 0.92
CA VAL A 87 0.55 -1.21 -0.45
C VAL A 87 -0.05 -2.58 -0.75
N TYR A 88 -1.34 -2.60 -1.06
CA TYR A 88 -2.01 -3.80 -1.55
C TYR A 88 -1.56 -4.12 -2.97
N VAL A 89 -1.27 -5.38 -3.23
CA VAL A 89 -0.87 -5.90 -4.55
C VAL A 89 -1.84 -7.01 -4.94
N LEU A 90 -2.74 -6.72 -5.88
CA LEU A 90 -3.64 -7.73 -6.43
C LEU A 90 -2.86 -8.66 -7.35
N THR A 91 -2.95 -9.95 -7.09
CA THR A 91 -2.26 -11.02 -7.83
C THR A 91 -3.25 -12.01 -8.41
N ASN A 92 -2.82 -12.79 -9.41
CA ASN A 92 -3.65 -13.82 -10.05
C ASN A 92 -4.91 -13.26 -10.76
N PHE A 93 -4.88 -12.02 -11.21
CA PHE A 93 -5.98 -11.39 -11.94
C PHE A 93 -5.55 -11.06 -13.38
N ASN A 94 -4.76 -10.01 -13.57
CA ASN A 94 -4.26 -9.53 -14.86
C ASN A 94 -2.74 -9.50 -14.91
N SER A 95 -2.07 -10.34 -14.15
CA SER A 95 -0.62 -10.35 -13.97
C SER A 95 -0.04 -11.75 -14.02
N THR A 96 1.22 -11.86 -14.41
CA THR A 96 2.02 -13.08 -14.25
C THR A 96 2.60 -13.13 -12.84
N HIS A 97 3.05 -14.32 -12.42
CA HIS A 97 3.73 -14.49 -11.13
C HIS A 97 5.01 -13.64 -11.03
N GLU A 98 5.73 -13.51 -12.12
CA GLU A 98 6.95 -12.73 -12.21
C GLU A 98 6.66 -11.23 -12.01
N GLN A 99 5.61 -10.72 -12.63
CA GLN A 99 5.12 -9.34 -12.41
C GLN A 99 4.64 -9.11 -10.97
N ASP A 100 3.98 -10.10 -10.37
CA ASP A 100 3.54 -10.03 -8.98
C ASP A 100 4.74 -9.94 -8.03
N LEU A 101 5.73 -10.79 -8.22
CA LEU A 101 6.95 -10.81 -7.43
C LEU A 101 7.77 -9.52 -7.61
N GLU A 102 7.89 -9.03 -8.83
CA GLU A 102 8.58 -7.78 -9.16
C GLU A 102 7.93 -6.59 -8.41
N ARG A 103 6.60 -6.47 -8.43
CA ARG A 103 5.89 -5.40 -7.68
C ARG A 103 6.19 -5.47 -6.19
N VAL A 104 6.20 -6.67 -5.61
CA VAL A 104 6.54 -6.86 -4.18
C VAL A 104 7.95 -6.37 -3.88
N TYR A 105 8.93 -6.72 -4.70
CA TYR A 105 10.32 -6.29 -4.50
C TYR A 105 10.47 -4.78 -4.70
N ARG A 106 9.92 -4.23 -5.78
CA ARG A 106 9.98 -2.78 -6.07
C ARG A 106 9.38 -1.95 -4.92
N LEU A 107 8.25 -2.36 -4.36
CA LEU A 107 7.62 -1.68 -3.22
C LEU A 107 8.49 -1.73 -1.98
N ARG A 108 9.03 -2.91 -1.64
CA ARG A 108 9.95 -3.05 -0.51
C ARG A 108 11.16 -2.15 -0.66
N ASP A 109 11.77 -2.11 -1.85
CA ASP A 109 13.01 -1.39 -2.10
C ASP A 109 12.85 0.13 -2.00
N ILE A 110 11.64 0.66 -2.20
CA ILE A 110 11.32 2.08 -1.98
C ILE A 110 10.73 2.37 -0.59
N GLY A 111 10.68 1.37 0.31
CA GLY A 111 10.30 1.56 1.72
C GLY A 111 8.81 1.47 2.00
N TYR A 112 8.06 0.68 1.25
CA TYR A 112 6.69 0.29 1.57
C TYR A 112 6.60 -1.14 2.09
N ASP A 113 5.52 -1.44 2.79
CA ASP A 113 5.15 -2.77 3.24
C ASP A 113 4.15 -3.40 2.25
N PRO A 114 4.60 -4.24 1.30
CA PRO A 114 3.69 -4.86 0.35
C PRO A 114 2.77 -5.86 1.06
N PHE A 115 1.51 -5.94 0.61
CA PHE A 115 0.54 -6.89 1.10
C PHE A 115 -0.18 -7.55 -0.08
N VAL A 116 0.07 -8.84 -0.28
CA VAL A 116 -0.45 -9.60 -1.42
C VAL A 116 -1.90 -10.02 -1.19
N MET A 117 -2.76 -9.60 -2.09
CA MET A 117 -4.15 -10.04 -2.20
C MET A 117 -4.29 -10.98 -3.40
N VAL A 118 -4.85 -12.15 -3.21
CA VAL A 118 -4.99 -13.16 -4.26
C VAL A 118 -6.41 -13.19 -4.79
N TYR A 119 -6.58 -12.84 -6.07
CA TYR A 119 -7.85 -13.00 -6.76
C TYR A 119 -8.20 -14.49 -6.89
N GLU A 120 -9.45 -14.87 -6.63
CA GLU A 120 -9.90 -16.25 -6.64
C GLU A 120 -8.94 -17.23 -5.95
N LYS A 121 -8.61 -16.92 -4.70
CA LYS A 121 -7.60 -17.64 -3.92
C LYS A 121 -7.73 -19.16 -3.92
N TRP A 122 -8.96 -19.67 -4.01
CA TRP A 122 -9.24 -21.11 -3.96
C TRP A 122 -8.71 -21.86 -5.18
N THR A 123 -8.73 -21.21 -6.35
CA THR A 123 -8.26 -21.76 -7.63
C THR A 123 -6.84 -21.30 -7.98
N ALA A 124 -6.29 -20.36 -7.22
CA ALA A 124 -4.99 -19.78 -7.49
C ALA A 124 -3.86 -20.83 -7.44
N PRO A 125 -2.83 -20.70 -8.31
CA PRO A 125 -1.68 -21.58 -8.31
C PRO A 125 -0.98 -21.65 -6.94
N LYS A 126 -0.39 -22.80 -6.62
CA LYS A 126 0.35 -22.98 -5.35
C LYS A 126 1.43 -21.92 -5.15
N LYS A 127 2.14 -21.53 -6.23
CA LYS A 127 3.19 -20.51 -6.19
C LYS A 127 2.65 -19.13 -5.77
N THR A 128 1.43 -18.74 -6.21
CA THR A 128 0.79 -17.48 -5.84
C THR A 128 0.38 -17.46 -4.36
N ARG A 129 -0.20 -18.56 -3.87
CA ARG A 129 -0.54 -18.71 -2.44
C ARG A 129 0.71 -18.69 -1.56
N ARG A 130 1.81 -19.26 -2.05
CA ARG A 130 3.11 -19.24 -1.37
C ARG A 130 3.70 -17.83 -1.34
N LEU A 131 3.57 -17.05 -2.43
CA LEU A 131 3.95 -15.64 -2.48
C LEU A 131 3.17 -14.83 -1.44
N GLN A 132 1.85 -15.03 -1.35
CA GLN A 132 1.02 -14.39 -0.34
C GLN A 132 1.51 -14.71 1.08
N ARG A 133 1.73 -15.99 1.38
CA ARG A 133 2.20 -16.42 2.70
C ARG A 133 3.54 -15.80 3.07
N TRP A 134 4.48 -15.80 2.14
CA TRP A 134 5.81 -15.23 2.34
C TRP A 134 5.74 -13.72 2.56
N CYS A 135 5.09 -12.99 1.68
CA CYS A 135 5.00 -11.53 1.72
C CYS A 135 4.22 -11.03 2.95
N ASN A 136 3.08 -11.67 3.27
CA ASN A 136 2.17 -11.15 4.31
C ASN A 136 2.60 -11.56 5.72
N ASN A 137 3.40 -12.62 5.88
CA ASN A 137 4.03 -12.92 7.16
C ASN A 137 5.32 -12.12 7.31
N LYS A 138 5.27 -11.02 8.05
CA LYS A 138 6.38 -10.07 8.16
C LYS A 138 7.63 -10.63 8.85
N ILE A 139 7.49 -11.65 9.68
CA ILE A 139 8.64 -12.36 10.26
C ILE A 139 9.37 -13.11 9.15
N ILE A 140 8.64 -13.90 8.35
CA ILE A 140 9.21 -14.65 7.22
C ILE A 140 9.80 -13.70 6.18
N PHE A 141 9.06 -12.65 5.78
CA PHE A 141 9.46 -11.69 4.76
C PHE A 141 10.76 -10.96 5.08
N ARG A 142 10.99 -10.70 6.38
CA ARG A 142 12.23 -10.07 6.85
C ARG A 142 13.38 -11.06 7.03
N ALA A 143 13.06 -12.27 7.50
CA ALA A 143 14.07 -13.31 7.75
C ALA A 143 14.61 -13.93 6.45
N GLU A 144 13.76 -14.10 5.44
CA GLU A 144 14.15 -14.60 4.11
C GLU A 144 13.69 -13.58 3.05
N PRO A 145 14.55 -12.62 2.70
CA PRO A 145 14.20 -11.55 1.75
C PRO A 145 14.15 -12.02 0.28
N ASP A 146 14.60 -13.23 -0.01
CA ASP A 146 14.58 -13.82 -1.34
C ASP A 146 13.51 -14.91 -1.46
N PHE A 147 12.46 -14.63 -2.22
CA PHE A 147 11.36 -15.58 -2.42
C PHE A 147 11.84 -16.93 -3.01
N ALA A 148 12.90 -16.94 -3.82
CA ALA A 148 13.42 -18.17 -4.40
C ALA A 148 13.96 -19.14 -3.33
N LYS A 149 14.45 -18.62 -2.21
CA LYS A 149 14.97 -19.40 -1.07
C LYS A 149 13.89 -19.80 -0.07
N TYR A 150 12.74 -19.14 -0.11
CA TYR A 150 11.62 -19.50 0.76
C TYR A 150 11.02 -20.86 0.33
N LYS A 151 11.00 -21.82 1.23
CA LYS A 151 10.51 -23.19 1.02
C LYS A 151 9.11 -23.42 1.57
#